data_9a0764e0cf4d9be1c36f92d320a32968
#
_entry.id   9a0764e0cf4d9be1c36f92d320a32968
#
_cell.length_a   1.000
_cell.length_b   1.000
_cell.length_c   1.000
_cell.angle_alpha   90.00
_cell.angle_beta   90.00
_cell.angle_gamma   90.00
#
_symmetry.space_group_name_H-M   'P 1'
#
loop_
_entity.id
_entity.type
_entity.pdbx_description
1 polymer ?
#
loop_
_entity_poly.entity_id
_entity_poly.type
_entity_poly.pdbx_seq_one_letter_code
_entity_poly.pdbx_strand_id
1 'polypeptide(L)'
;MKIVLPVISGIFAILAGALAAQAQMKLPDLKKQPSAQAVLDEHFAALNKCDWNRLLAQYPEDAQINLPNGTIVKGRAAIGDLFAGFCKEPKDGGLNGIQFAVEHSTTIENTFATQWVATAPFLAEPYRGSDAYITHDGFMQAMVTTFDGSALKMKK
;
A
#
# COMPACT_ATOMS: atom_id res chain seq x y z
N MET A 1 47.42 38.31 -40.97
CA MET A 1 47.35 37.34 -39.85
C MET A 1 45.90 36.83 -39.77
N LYS A 2 45.59 35.66 -40.36
CA LYS A 2 44.25 35.06 -40.41
C LYS A 2 44.16 34.06 -39.29
N ILE A 3 43.27 34.30 -38.33
CA ILE A 3 43.00 33.38 -37.24
C ILE A 3 41.88 32.42 -37.71
N VAL A 4 42.17 31.13 -37.80
CA VAL A 4 41.23 30.07 -38.10
C VAL A 4 40.76 29.52 -36.74
N LEU A 5 39.48 29.66 -36.41
CA LEU A 5 38.87 28.99 -35.26
C LEU A 5 38.47 27.53 -35.66
N PRO A 6 38.74 26.56 -34.82
CA PRO A 6 38.21 25.23 -35.03
C PRO A 6 36.75 25.09 -34.61
N VAL A 7 35.93 24.53 -35.48
CA VAL A 7 34.56 24.11 -35.23
C VAL A 7 34.61 22.86 -34.37
N ILE A 8 34.16 22.97 -33.14
CA ILE A 8 33.95 21.82 -32.24
C ILE A 8 32.55 21.23 -32.53
N SER A 9 32.52 20.13 -33.28
CA SER A 9 31.30 19.32 -33.44
C SER A 9 31.01 18.60 -32.14
N GLY A 10 30.03 19.12 -31.39
CA GLY A 10 29.50 18.43 -30.21
C GLY A 10 28.63 17.23 -30.62
N ILE A 11 29.09 16.04 -30.30
CA ILE A 11 28.29 14.82 -30.39
C ILE A 11 27.30 14.85 -29.25
N PHE A 12 26.01 15.11 -29.55
CA PHE A 12 24.92 14.90 -28.63
C PHE A 12 24.69 13.39 -28.50
N ALA A 13 25.22 12.78 -27.45
CA ALA A 13 24.85 11.43 -27.05
C ALA A 13 23.42 11.48 -26.48
N ILE A 14 22.44 11.02 -27.26
CA ILE A 14 21.07 10.77 -26.80
C ILE A 14 21.14 9.57 -25.88
N LEU A 15 21.19 9.81 -24.57
CA LEU A 15 20.91 8.78 -23.57
C LEU A 15 19.42 8.45 -23.65
N ALA A 16 19.07 7.47 -24.49
CA ALA A 16 17.79 6.80 -24.42
C ALA A 16 17.75 6.02 -23.11
N GLY A 17 17.23 6.68 -22.05
CA GLY A 17 16.91 6.03 -20.80
C GLY A 17 15.87 4.96 -21.11
N ALA A 18 16.25 3.68 -21.05
CA ALA A 18 15.32 2.57 -21.02
C ALA A 18 14.48 2.71 -19.75
N LEU A 19 13.28 3.28 -19.87
CA LEU A 19 12.21 3.09 -18.92
C LEU A 19 11.91 1.60 -18.93
N ALA A 20 12.47 0.89 -17.94
CA ALA A 20 12.03 -0.45 -17.63
C ALA A 20 10.55 -0.33 -17.29
N ALA A 21 9.68 -0.71 -18.22
CA ALA A 21 8.27 -0.88 -17.96
C ALA A 21 8.17 -1.93 -16.85
N GLN A 22 7.95 -1.50 -15.62
CA GLN A 22 7.58 -2.43 -14.55
C GLN A 22 6.30 -3.10 -15.03
N ALA A 23 6.37 -4.41 -15.25
CA ALA A 23 5.20 -5.18 -15.63
C ALA A 23 4.15 -4.97 -14.53
N GLN A 24 3.12 -4.20 -14.85
CA GLN A 24 2.04 -3.92 -13.93
C GLN A 24 1.40 -5.27 -13.57
N MET A 25 1.38 -5.60 -12.28
CA MET A 25 0.78 -6.86 -11.83
C MET A 25 -0.68 -6.91 -12.28
N LYS A 26 -1.06 -8.03 -12.90
CA LYS A 26 -2.45 -8.22 -13.32
C LYS A 26 -3.34 -8.24 -12.08
N LEU A 27 -4.31 -7.33 -12.01
CA LEU A 27 -5.28 -7.28 -10.93
C LEU A 27 -6.09 -8.59 -10.89
N PRO A 28 -6.29 -9.19 -9.71
CA PRO A 28 -7.10 -10.39 -9.56
C PRO A 28 -8.59 -10.07 -9.79
N ASP A 29 -9.42 -11.08 -10.01
CA ASP A 29 -10.86 -10.90 -10.04
C ASP A 29 -11.38 -10.45 -8.67
N LEU A 30 -12.45 -9.65 -8.66
CA LEU A 30 -13.11 -9.23 -7.43
C LEU A 30 -13.77 -10.43 -6.75
N LYS A 31 -13.62 -10.52 -5.42
CA LYS A 31 -14.22 -11.57 -4.61
C LYS A 31 -15.09 -10.96 -3.51
N LYS A 32 -16.40 -10.99 -3.73
CA LYS A 32 -17.38 -10.50 -2.77
C LYS A 32 -17.36 -11.36 -1.49
N GLN A 33 -17.34 -10.69 -0.33
CA GLN A 33 -17.45 -11.33 0.98
C GLN A 33 -18.92 -11.36 1.44
N PRO A 34 -19.31 -12.34 2.28
CA PRO A 34 -20.71 -12.53 2.67
C PRO A 34 -21.23 -11.45 3.64
N SER A 35 -20.36 -10.70 4.28
CA SER A 35 -20.74 -9.66 5.25
C SER A 35 -19.64 -8.59 5.38
N ALA A 36 -19.99 -7.46 5.96
CA ALA A 36 -19.04 -6.39 6.29
C ALA A 36 -17.92 -6.89 7.21
N GLN A 37 -18.24 -7.71 8.23
CA GLN A 37 -17.24 -8.31 9.11
C GLN A 37 -16.29 -9.23 8.34
N ALA A 38 -16.81 -10.04 7.41
CA ALA A 38 -15.97 -10.93 6.61
C ALA A 38 -15.02 -10.15 5.67
N VAL A 39 -15.39 -8.94 5.22
CA VAL A 39 -14.47 -8.04 4.48
C VAL A 39 -13.31 -7.63 5.38
N LEU A 40 -13.59 -7.20 6.61
CA LEU A 40 -12.56 -6.77 7.56
C LEU A 40 -11.64 -7.94 7.94
N ASP A 41 -12.20 -9.10 8.25
CA ASP A 41 -11.43 -10.30 8.63
C ASP A 41 -10.51 -10.75 7.48
N GLU A 42 -11.03 -10.76 6.24
CA GLU A 42 -10.25 -11.10 5.05
C GLU A 42 -9.15 -10.07 4.79
N HIS A 43 -9.42 -8.78 5.03
CA HIS A 43 -8.43 -7.73 4.88
C HIS A 43 -7.22 -7.97 5.79
N PHE A 44 -7.44 -8.14 7.10
CA PHE A 44 -6.36 -8.42 8.04
C PHE A 44 -5.65 -9.75 7.76
N ALA A 45 -6.40 -10.79 7.41
CA ALA A 45 -5.84 -12.09 7.08
C ALA A 45 -4.93 -12.05 5.84
N ALA A 46 -5.32 -11.28 4.82
CA ALA A 46 -4.54 -11.10 3.60
C ALA A 46 -3.34 -10.17 3.82
N LEU A 47 -3.54 -9.06 4.55
CA LEU A 47 -2.49 -8.09 4.89
C LEU A 47 -1.36 -8.73 5.69
N ASN A 48 -1.69 -9.48 6.72
CA ASN A 48 -0.73 -10.18 7.59
C ASN A 48 0.09 -11.26 6.85
N LYS A 49 -0.39 -11.72 5.70
CA LYS A 49 0.34 -12.68 4.83
C LYS A 49 1.01 -12.01 3.65
N CYS A 50 0.83 -10.70 3.50
CA CYS A 50 1.20 -10.00 2.27
C CYS A 50 0.67 -10.71 1.01
N ASP A 51 -0.54 -11.28 1.11
CA ASP A 51 -1.21 -11.89 -0.02
C ASP A 51 -1.88 -10.81 -0.88
N TRP A 52 -1.09 -10.27 -1.80
CA TRP A 52 -1.49 -9.16 -2.66
C TRP A 52 -2.78 -9.48 -3.46
N ASN A 53 -2.91 -10.72 -3.96
CA ASN A 53 -4.10 -11.11 -4.72
C ASN A 53 -5.36 -11.09 -3.85
N ARG A 54 -5.29 -11.62 -2.63
CA ARG A 54 -6.42 -11.58 -1.69
C ARG A 54 -6.75 -10.16 -1.25
N LEU A 55 -5.74 -9.32 -1.03
CA LEU A 55 -5.96 -7.91 -0.72
C LEU A 55 -6.72 -7.22 -1.86
N LEU A 56 -6.21 -7.31 -3.09
CA LEU A 56 -6.79 -6.61 -4.23
C LEU A 56 -8.11 -7.19 -4.72
N ALA A 57 -8.42 -8.43 -4.38
CA ALA A 57 -9.73 -9.02 -4.66
C ALA A 57 -10.88 -8.35 -3.87
N GLN A 58 -10.57 -7.56 -2.82
CA GLN A 58 -11.56 -6.91 -1.96
C GLN A 58 -11.88 -5.47 -2.37
N TYR A 59 -11.01 -4.81 -3.17
CA TYR A 59 -11.13 -3.39 -3.50
C TYR A 59 -11.79 -3.21 -4.87
N PRO A 60 -12.98 -2.59 -4.97
CA PRO A 60 -13.59 -2.22 -6.25
C PRO A 60 -12.82 -1.09 -6.95
N GLU A 61 -13.16 -0.82 -8.21
CA GLU A 61 -12.43 0.14 -9.05
C GLU A 61 -12.47 1.58 -8.51
N ASP A 62 -13.50 1.95 -7.77
CA ASP A 62 -13.68 3.27 -7.17
C ASP A 62 -13.27 3.36 -5.70
N ALA A 63 -12.66 2.30 -5.16
CA ALA A 63 -12.19 2.29 -3.79
C ALA A 63 -11.10 3.34 -3.53
N GLN A 64 -10.97 3.75 -2.26
CA GLN A 64 -9.95 4.73 -1.86
C GLN A 64 -9.35 4.43 -0.49
N ILE A 65 -8.09 4.82 -0.33
CA ILE A 65 -7.37 4.81 0.96
C ILE A 65 -6.89 6.22 1.27
N ASN A 66 -7.28 6.73 2.43
CA ASN A 66 -6.85 8.02 2.93
C ASN A 66 -5.68 7.83 3.89
N LEU A 67 -4.51 8.34 3.52
CA LEU A 67 -3.28 8.23 4.28
C LEU A 67 -3.15 9.36 5.32
N PRO A 68 -2.36 9.19 6.40
CA PRO A 68 -2.26 10.18 7.48
C PRO A 68 -1.66 11.53 7.05
N ASN A 69 -0.92 11.56 5.96
CA ASN A 69 -0.36 12.79 5.37
C ASN A 69 -1.34 13.56 4.47
N GLY A 70 -2.62 13.13 4.41
CA GLY A 70 -3.65 13.74 3.57
C GLY A 70 -3.67 13.25 2.12
N THR A 71 -2.76 12.36 1.72
CA THR A 71 -2.81 11.74 0.39
C THR A 71 -4.00 10.79 0.28
N ILE A 72 -4.72 10.85 -0.82
CA ILE A 72 -5.80 9.92 -1.14
C ILE A 72 -5.35 9.04 -2.30
N VAL A 73 -5.19 7.75 -2.03
CA VAL A 73 -4.91 6.73 -3.05
C VAL A 73 -6.25 6.26 -3.60
N LYS A 74 -6.53 6.54 -4.87
CA LYS A 74 -7.80 6.21 -5.52
C LYS A 74 -7.63 5.17 -6.60
N GLY A 75 -8.57 4.24 -6.60
CA GLY A 75 -8.67 3.21 -7.61
C GLY A 75 -7.81 1.99 -7.30
N ARG A 76 -8.31 0.87 -7.75
CA ARG A 76 -7.78 -0.46 -7.45
C ARG A 76 -6.31 -0.65 -7.86
N ALA A 77 -5.90 -0.09 -9.00
CA ALA A 77 -4.52 -0.20 -9.46
C ALA A 77 -3.55 0.56 -8.53
N ALA A 78 -3.87 1.81 -8.16
CA ALA A 78 -3.04 2.60 -7.25
C ALA A 78 -2.99 1.99 -5.84
N ILE A 79 -4.10 1.40 -5.36
CA ILE A 79 -4.14 0.63 -4.11
C ILE A 79 -3.25 -0.61 -4.23
N GLY A 80 -3.22 -1.25 -5.41
CA GLY A 80 -2.33 -2.36 -5.70
C GLY A 80 -0.86 -1.99 -5.58
N ASP A 81 -0.46 -0.86 -6.13
CA ASP A 81 0.90 -0.35 -6.04
C ASP A 81 1.30 -0.02 -4.58
N LEU A 82 0.36 0.55 -3.80
CA LEU A 82 0.55 0.82 -2.37
C LEU A 82 0.86 -0.48 -1.61
N PHE A 83 0.03 -1.52 -1.76
CA PHE A 83 0.25 -2.79 -1.08
C PHE A 83 1.45 -3.57 -1.63
N ALA A 84 1.77 -3.45 -2.92
CA ALA A 84 2.99 -4.02 -3.46
C ALA A 84 4.24 -3.39 -2.83
N GLY A 85 4.22 -2.08 -2.61
CA GLY A 85 5.28 -1.38 -1.87
C GLY A 85 5.37 -1.82 -0.42
N PHE A 86 4.23 -1.88 0.28
CA PHE A 86 4.12 -2.33 1.67
C PHE A 86 4.66 -3.75 1.86
N CYS A 87 4.37 -4.66 0.95
CA CYS A 87 4.72 -6.07 1.05
C CYS A 87 6.14 -6.42 0.56
N LYS A 88 6.97 -5.45 0.22
CA LYS A 88 8.39 -5.70 -0.02
C LYS A 88 9.09 -6.15 1.25
N GLU A 89 10.25 -6.82 1.08
CA GLU A 89 11.11 -7.16 2.20
C GLU A 89 11.59 -5.89 2.93
N PRO A 90 11.82 -5.93 4.26
CA PRO A 90 12.30 -4.76 5.02
C PRO A 90 13.60 -4.17 4.47
N LYS A 91 14.52 -5.00 3.97
CA LYS A 91 15.77 -4.56 3.31
C LYS A 91 15.53 -3.76 2.03
N ASP A 92 14.36 -3.92 1.39
CA ASP A 92 13.94 -3.25 0.16
C ASP A 92 12.94 -2.12 0.44
N GLY A 93 12.82 -1.70 1.71
CA GLY A 93 11.98 -0.61 2.16
C GLY A 93 10.51 -0.97 2.38
N GLY A 94 10.16 -2.25 2.38
CA GLY A 94 8.82 -2.74 2.69
C GLY A 94 8.67 -3.19 4.13
N LEU A 95 7.53 -3.81 4.44
CA LEU A 95 7.15 -4.24 5.79
C LEU A 95 6.67 -5.70 5.81
N ASN A 96 7.11 -6.52 4.85
CA ASN A 96 6.78 -7.95 4.85
C ASN A 96 7.16 -8.59 6.20
N GLY A 97 6.23 -9.35 6.78
CA GLY A 97 6.40 -9.95 8.11
C GLY A 97 5.84 -9.12 9.27
N ILE A 98 5.32 -7.89 9.03
CA ILE A 98 4.53 -7.18 10.02
C ILE A 98 3.19 -7.90 10.24
N GLN A 99 2.72 -7.94 11.49
CA GLN A 99 1.48 -8.57 11.89
C GLN A 99 0.60 -7.56 12.61
N PHE A 100 -0.61 -7.38 12.14
CA PHE A 100 -1.63 -6.54 12.78
C PHE A 100 -2.62 -7.40 13.56
N ALA A 101 -2.92 -6.99 14.77
CA ALA A 101 -4.00 -7.55 15.58
C ALA A 101 -4.95 -6.44 15.99
N VAL A 102 -6.26 -6.67 15.85
CA VAL A 102 -7.29 -5.74 16.30
C VAL A 102 -7.40 -5.85 17.82
N GLU A 103 -7.19 -4.76 18.55
CA GLU A 103 -7.38 -4.68 20.00
C GLU A 103 -8.81 -4.29 20.37
N HIS A 104 -9.38 -3.33 19.64
CA HIS A 104 -10.78 -2.89 19.80
C HIS A 104 -11.41 -2.59 18.45
N SER A 105 -12.70 -2.87 18.33
CA SER A 105 -13.48 -2.51 17.15
C SER A 105 -14.87 -2.05 17.55
N THR A 106 -15.33 -0.95 16.97
CA THR A 106 -16.71 -0.46 17.05
C THR A 106 -17.28 -0.39 15.65
N THR A 107 -18.49 -0.91 15.48
CA THR A 107 -19.17 -0.93 14.18
C THR A 107 -20.34 0.03 14.19
N ILE A 108 -20.41 0.88 13.18
CA ILE A 108 -21.55 1.75 12.91
C ILE A 108 -21.96 1.51 11.47
N GLU A 109 -23.10 0.83 11.28
CA GLU A 109 -23.56 0.39 9.96
C GLU A 109 -22.50 -0.44 9.23
N ASN A 110 -21.96 0.07 8.14
CA ASN A 110 -20.93 -0.59 7.32
C ASN A 110 -19.51 -0.06 7.59
N THR A 111 -19.34 0.72 8.66
CA THR A 111 -18.06 1.33 9.05
C THR A 111 -17.52 0.69 10.33
N PHE A 112 -16.28 0.23 10.27
CA PHE A 112 -15.55 -0.27 11.42
C PHE A 112 -14.50 0.76 11.82
N ALA A 113 -14.61 1.28 13.05
CA ALA A 113 -13.52 2.01 13.68
C ALA A 113 -12.72 1.01 14.53
N THR A 114 -11.48 0.76 14.18
CA THR A 114 -10.64 -0.24 14.85
C THR A 114 -9.44 0.43 15.51
N GLN A 115 -9.05 -0.10 16.65
CA GLN A 115 -7.73 0.11 17.24
C GLN A 115 -6.92 -1.16 17.05
N TRP A 116 -5.71 -1.04 16.59
CA TRP A 116 -4.87 -2.17 16.27
C TRP A 116 -3.45 -2.00 16.82
N VAL A 117 -2.77 -3.12 17.00
CA VAL A 117 -1.34 -3.20 17.30
C VAL A 117 -0.63 -3.91 16.16
N ALA A 118 0.48 -3.35 15.72
CA ALA A 118 1.39 -3.96 14.76
C ALA A 118 2.66 -4.43 15.45
N THR A 119 3.09 -5.65 15.15
CA THR A 119 4.32 -6.26 15.64
C THR A 119 5.11 -6.88 14.49
N ALA A 120 6.43 -6.93 14.62
CA ALA A 120 7.29 -7.64 13.67
C ALA A 120 8.64 -7.99 14.33
N PRO A 121 9.37 -9.01 13.85
CA PRO A 121 10.70 -9.33 14.33
C PRO A 121 11.70 -8.18 14.19
N PHE A 122 11.51 -7.32 13.18
CA PHE A 122 12.38 -6.16 12.90
C PHE A 122 11.97 -4.88 13.64
N LEU A 123 10.82 -4.84 14.33
CA LEU A 123 10.42 -3.70 15.16
C LEU A 123 11.05 -3.79 16.56
N ALA A 124 11.52 -2.65 17.06
CA ALA A 124 12.06 -2.54 18.42
C ALA A 124 10.95 -2.59 19.50
N GLU A 125 9.76 -2.12 19.15
CA GLU A 125 8.57 -2.12 20.01
C GLU A 125 7.30 -2.26 19.16
N PRO A 126 6.16 -2.70 19.72
CA PRO A 126 4.87 -2.67 19.03
C PRO A 126 4.46 -1.25 18.65
N TYR A 127 3.86 -1.12 17.47
CA TYR A 127 3.30 0.13 16.97
C TYR A 127 1.77 0.07 17.01
N ARG A 128 1.12 1.12 17.50
CA ARG A 128 -0.33 1.17 17.62
C ARG A 128 -0.93 2.30 16.79
N GLY A 129 -2.12 2.05 16.29
CA GLY A 129 -2.88 3.03 15.55
C GLY A 129 -4.36 2.71 15.54
N SER A 130 -5.10 3.49 14.78
CA SER A 130 -6.53 3.28 14.58
C SER A 130 -6.91 3.59 13.15
N ASP A 131 -7.77 2.78 12.57
CA ASP A 131 -8.24 2.94 11.21
C ASP A 131 -9.77 2.88 11.16
N ALA A 132 -10.34 3.52 10.15
CA ALA A 132 -11.74 3.33 9.79
C ALA A 132 -11.81 2.57 8.46
N TYR A 133 -12.59 1.49 8.46
CA TYR A 133 -12.84 0.66 7.28
C TYR A 133 -14.30 0.79 6.89
N ILE A 134 -14.56 1.24 5.68
CA ILE A 134 -15.89 1.41 5.12
C ILE A 134 -16.12 0.31 4.10
N THR A 135 -17.14 -0.51 4.33
CA THR A 135 -17.49 -1.61 3.44
C THR A 135 -18.78 -1.31 2.69
N HIS A 136 -18.91 -1.81 1.48
CA HIS A 136 -20.12 -1.73 0.70
C HIS A 136 -20.27 -2.99 -0.16
N ASP A 137 -21.45 -3.58 -0.17
CA ASP A 137 -21.78 -4.77 -0.98
C ASP A 137 -20.79 -5.94 -0.88
N GLY A 138 -20.17 -6.12 0.27
CA GLY A 138 -19.20 -7.19 0.50
C GLY A 138 -17.79 -6.88 -0.02
N PHE A 139 -17.48 -5.61 -0.24
CA PHE A 139 -16.17 -5.10 -0.65
C PHE A 139 -15.65 -4.03 0.30
N MET A 140 -14.34 -3.80 0.29
CA MET A 140 -13.68 -2.70 0.97
C MET A 140 -13.78 -1.43 0.11
N GLN A 141 -14.73 -0.55 0.44
CA GLN A 141 -14.99 0.66 -0.34
C GLN A 141 -14.00 1.77 -0.01
N ALA A 142 -13.70 1.95 1.27
CA ALA A 142 -12.71 2.94 1.68
C ALA A 142 -12.01 2.56 2.97
N MET A 143 -10.82 3.10 3.14
CA MET A 143 -10.05 3.02 4.37
C MET A 143 -9.53 4.43 4.73
N VAL A 144 -9.60 4.79 6.01
CA VAL A 144 -8.89 5.92 6.58
C VAL A 144 -7.89 5.35 7.57
N THR A 145 -6.61 5.48 7.30
CA THR A 145 -5.56 4.88 8.15
C THR A 145 -4.76 5.93 8.90
N THR A 146 -4.38 5.61 10.12
CA THR A 146 -3.38 6.37 10.89
C THR A 146 -1.99 5.74 10.80
N PHE A 147 -1.83 4.65 10.05
CA PHE A 147 -0.55 3.99 9.91
C PHE A 147 0.48 4.89 9.22
N ASP A 148 1.56 5.21 9.92
CA ASP A 148 2.70 5.96 9.42
C ASP A 148 3.97 5.12 9.54
N GLY A 149 4.46 4.62 8.42
CA GLY A 149 5.68 3.81 8.37
C GLY A 149 6.93 4.55 8.87
N SER A 150 6.95 5.89 8.80
CA SER A 150 8.08 6.70 9.30
C SER A 150 8.15 6.76 10.83
N ALA A 151 7.04 6.46 11.51
CA ALA A 151 6.96 6.41 12.97
C ALA A 151 7.41 5.05 13.57
N LEU A 152 7.66 4.05 12.72
CA LEU A 152 8.10 2.74 13.18
C LEU A 152 9.52 2.79 13.76
N LYS A 153 9.70 2.21 14.96
CA LYS A 153 11.01 2.05 15.57
C LYS A 153 11.62 0.71 15.15
N MET A 154 12.57 0.77 14.26
CA MET A 154 13.29 -0.41 13.78
C MET A 154 14.36 -0.86 14.77
N LYS A 155 14.58 -2.18 14.90
CA LYS A 155 15.74 -2.71 15.61
C LYS A 155 17.04 -2.29 14.91
N LYS A 156 18.05 -2.00 15.71
CA LYS A 156 19.41 -1.72 15.22
C LYS A 156 20.12 -3.01 14.86
#